data_d6a3078e2ebe96426d7bb61e570e6ff5
#
_entry.id   d6a3078e2ebe96426d7bb61e570e6ff5
#
_cell.length_a   1.000
_cell.length_b   1.000
_cell.length_c   1.000
_cell.angle_alpha   90.00
_cell.angle_beta   90.00
_cell.angle_gamma   90.00
#
_symmetry.space_group_name_H-M   'P 1'
#
loop_
_entity.id
_entity.type
_entity.pdbx_description
1 polymer ?
#
loop_
_entity_poly.entity_id
_entity_poly.type
_entity_poly.pdbx_seq_one_letter_code
_entity_poly.pdbx_strand_id
1 'polypeptide(L)'
;MASAASINPRIIEGLYCEALVLSDEVRSAFALSGRLEAASAEDETQVALSCEALRTTTRMMHSVAWLLNHRAYFNGELSEFQLRRYGKLSDFPEAEPQRLAVFDGETRALIQATERFHARLKRIDLGWRERDPAAPSAIAALRERLGVQARG
;
A
#
# COMPACT_ATOMS: atom_id res chain seq x y z
N MET A 1 -11.47 19.55 -5.21
CA MET A 1 -11.49 18.62 -4.05
C MET A 1 -11.60 17.20 -4.60
N ALA A 2 -10.55 16.44 -4.49
CA ALA A 2 -10.64 15.02 -4.79
C ALA A 2 -11.64 14.41 -3.80
N SER A 3 -12.76 13.91 -4.28
CA SER A 3 -13.63 13.02 -3.54
C SER A 3 -12.74 11.90 -3.02
N ALA A 4 -12.57 11.82 -1.71
CA ALA A 4 -11.89 10.67 -1.12
C ALA A 4 -12.63 9.44 -1.66
N ALA A 5 -11.99 8.71 -2.55
CA ALA A 5 -12.56 7.52 -3.13
C ALA A 5 -12.98 6.63 -1.97
N SER A 6 -14.26 6.37 -1.84
CA SER A 6 -14.73 5.47 -0.80
C SER A 6 -14.12 4.10 -1.09
N ILE A 7 -13.41 3.55 -0.11
CA ILE A 7 -12.89 2.20 -0.23
C ILE A 7 -14.07 1.28 -0.53
N ASN A 8 -13.96 0.54 -1.61
CA ASN A 8 -14.97 -0.45 -1.99
C ASN A 8 -14.28 -1.76 -2.39
N PRO A 9 -15.00 -2.88 -2.42
CA PRO A 9 -14.42 -4.19 -2.73
C PRO A 9 -13.69 -4.24 -4.06
N ARG A 10 -14.17 -3.55 -5.09
CA ARG A 10 -13.54 -3.53 -6.42
C ARG A 10 -12.18 -2.86 -6.42
N ILE A 11 -12.06 -1.74 -5.70
CA ILE A 11 -10.79 -1.01 -5.55
C ILE A 11 -9.79 -1.90 -4.82
N ILE A 12 -10.21 -2.55 -3.75
CA ILE A 12 -9.34 -3.46 -2.97
C ILE A 12 -8.88 -4.65 -3.82
N GLU A 13 -9.75 -5.28 -4.58
CA GLU A 13 -9.37 -6.38 -5.46
C GLU A 13 -8.38 -5.95 -6.55
N GLY A 14 -8.59 -4.79 -7.17
CA GLY A 14 -7.68 -4.24 -8.16
C GLY A 14 -6.29 -3.94 -7.58
N LEU A 15 -6.25 -3.32 -6.42
CA LEU A 15 -5.00 -3.03 -5.70
C LEU A 15 -4.29 -4.31 -5.24
N TYR A 16 -5.05 -5.32 -4.83
CA TYR A 16 -4.49 -6.61 -4.45
C TYR A 16 -3.82 -7.32 -5.62
N CYS A 17 -4.46 -7.34 -6.78
CA CYS A 17 -3.85 -7.87 -8.00
C CYS A 17 -2.57 -7.12 -8.38
N GLU A 18 -2.59 -5.80 -8.31
CA GLU A 18 -1.41 -4.96 -8.57
C GLU A 18 -0.28 -5.27 -7.58
N ALA A 19 -0.60 -5.43 -6.30
CA ALA A 19 0.36 -5.77 -5.25
C ALA A 19 1.02 -7.13 -5.49
N LEU A 20 0.27 -8.12 -5.94
CA LEU A 20 0.81 -9.45 -6.24
C LEU A 20 1.78 -9.42 -7.41
N VAL A 21 1.43 -8.73 -8.49
CA VAL A 21 2.31 -8.55 -9.65
C VAL A 21 3.59 -7.84 -9.25
N LEU A 22 3.46 -6.73 -8.53
CA LEU A 22 4.62 -5.95 -8.08
C LEU A 22 5.51 -6.73 -7.12
N SER A 23 4.93 -7.54 -6.24
CA SER A 23 5.68 -8.41 -5.32
C SER A 23 6.46 -9.50 -6.07
N ASP A 24 5.88 -10.06 -7.12
CA ASP A 24 6.56 -11.05 -7.95
C ASP A 24 7.71 -10.43 -8.75
N GLU A 25 7.52 -9.24 -9.30
CA GLU A 25 8.59 -8.48 -9.96
C GLU A 25 9.74 -8.17 -9.02
N VAL A 26 9.44 -7.75 -7.79
CA VAL A 26 10.44 -7.50 -6.74
C VAL A 26 11.24 -8.76 -6.43
N ARG A 27 10.56 -9.87 -6.22
CA ARG A 27 11.19 -11.15 -5.95
C ARG A 27 12.13 -11.56 -7.08
N SER A 28 11.69 -11.44 -8.32
CA SER A 28 12.48 -11.81 -9.51
C SER A 28 13.68 -10.89 -9.69
N ALA A 29 13.50 -9.58 -9.53
CA ALA A 29 14.57 -8.61 -9.70
C ALA A 29 15.68 -8.79 -8.66
N PHE A 30 15.36 -8.99 -7.40
CA PHE A 30 16.36 -9.20 -6.35
C PHE A 30 17.02 -10.57 -6.41
N ALA A 31 16.31 -11.62 -6.84
CA ALA A 31 16.90 -12.92 -7.07
C ALA A 31 17.95 -12.88 -8.18
N LEU A 32 17.68 -12.17 -9.27
CA LEU A 32 18.61 -11.98 -10.39
C LEU A 32 19.81 -11.12 -9.98
N SER A 33 19.57 -9.98 -9.36
CA SER A 33 20.62 -9.09 -8.86
C SER A 33 21.54 -9.80 -7.89
N GLY A 34 20.99 -10.55 -6.94
CA GLY A 34 21.77 -11.33 -5.97
C GLY A 34 22.70 -12.36 -6.62
N ARG A 35 22.27 -13.00 -7.71
CA ARG A 35 23.10 -13.96 -8.46
C ARG A 35 24.24 -13.29 -9.23
N LEU A 36 23.95 -12.17 -9.87
CA LEU A 36 24.94 -11.43 -10.67
C LEU A 36 26.01 -10.80 -9.78
N GLU A 37 25.62 -10.31 -8.63
CA GLU A 37 26.50 -9.57 -7.73
C GLU A 37 27.28 -10.47 -6.75
N ALA A 38 26.74 -11.62 -6.39
CA ALA A 38 27.48 -12.65 -5.65
C ALA A 38 28.75 -13.12 -6.39
N ALA A 39 28.79 -12.93 -7.71
CA ALA A 39 29.95 -13.28 -8.55
C ALA A 39 31.03 -12.17 -8.62
N SER A 40 30.74 -10.92 -8.24
CA SER A 40 31.61 -9.77 -8.55
C SER A 40 31.70 -8.68 -7.47
N ALA A 41 30.99 -8.77 -6.35
CA ALA A 41 30.83 -7.63 -5.47
C ALA A 41 31.77 -7.59 -4.27
N GLU A 42 32.20 -6.39 -3.90
CA GLU A 42 32.70 -6.07 -2.58
C GLU A 42 31.61 -6.31 -1.51
N ASP A 43 31.99 -6.75 -0.32
CA ASP A 43 31.08 -7.12 0.77
C ASP A 43 30.10 -5.99 1.13
N GLU A 44 30.54 -4.73 1.07
CA GLU A 44 29.70 -3.57 1.37
C GLU A 44 28.54 -3.39 0.38
N THR A 45 28.78 -3.62 -0.91
CA THR A 45 27.74 -3.54 -1.93
C THR A 45 26.71 -4.65 -1.76
N GLN A 46 27.15 -5.86 -1.40
CA GLN A 46 26.24 -6.97 -1.11
C GLN A 46 25.36 -6.71 0.11
N VAL A 47 25.90 -6.10 1.16
CA VAL A 47 25.15 -5.71 2.35
C VAL A 47 24.11 -4.66 1.99
N ALA A 48 24.47 -3.64 1.21
CA ALA A 48 23.54 -2.59 0.77
C ALA A 48 22.39 -3.18 -0.07
N LEU A 49 22.69 -4.08 -0.99
CA LEU A 49 21.69 -4.79 -1.81
C LEU A 49 20.74 -5.62 -0.94
N SER A 50 21.29 -6.39 -0.01
CA SER A 50 20.49 -7.21 0.90
C SER A 50 19.57 -6.39 1.78
N CYS A 51 20.04 -5.25 2.28
CA CYS A 51 19.25 -4.33 3.08
C CYS A 51 18.10 -3.74 2.27
N GLU A 52 18.32 -3.25 1.05
CA GLU A 52 17.27 -2.71 0.20
C GLU A 52 16.29 -3.79 -0.27
N ALA A 53 16.76 -4.99 -0.57
CA ALA A 53 15.91 -6.14 -0.89
C ALA A 53 14.96 -6.45 0.29
N LEU A 54 15.50 -6.49 1.50
CA LEU A 54 14.71 -6.72 2.71
C LEU A 54 13.70 -5.61 2.94
N ARG A 55 14.10 -4.36 2.83
CA ARG A 55 13.22 -3.20 3.01
C ARG A 55 12.07 -3.20 2.00
N THR A 56 12.38 -3.42 0.73
CA THR A 56 11.39 -3.44 -0.35
C THR A 56 10.42 -4.61 -0.20
N THR A 57 10.93 -5.79 0.12
CA THR A 57 10.11 -6.98 0.40
C THR A 57 9.19 -6.74 1.59
N THR A 58 9.71 -6.19 2.68
CA THR A 58 8.92 -5.89 3.89
C THR A 58 7.84 -4.85 3.59
N ARG A 59 8.15 -3.81 2.82
CA ARG A 59 7.16 -2.82 2.36
C ARG A 59 6.01 -3.49 1.60
N MET A 60 6.33 -4.39 0.69
CA MET A 60 5.31 -5.13 -0.06
C MET A 60 4.51 -6.09 0.81
N MET A 61 5.14 -6.76 1.78
CA MET A 61 4.45 -7.61 2.74
C MET A 61 3.42 -6.83 3.56
N HIS A 62 3.78 -5.65 4.05
CA HIS A 62 2.85 -4.77 4.77
C HIS A 62 1.71 -4.28 3.88
N SER A 63 2.01 -3.96 2.63
CA SER A 63 1.01 -3.55 1.64
C SER A 63 0.01 -4.67 1.37
N VAL A 64 0.48 -5.87 1.14
CA VAL A 64 -0.37 -7.05 0.92
C VAL A 64 -1.19 -7.38 2.17
N ALA A 65 -0.60 -7.33 3.36
CA ALA A 65 -1.31 -7.58 4.62
C ALA A 65 -2.45 -6.57 4.84
N TRP A 66 -2.22 -5.29 4.54
CA TRP A 66 -3.25 -4.25 4.60
C TRP A 66 -4.41 -4.57 3.65
N LEU A 67 -4.11 -4.96 2.42
CA LEU A 67 -5.12 -5.35 1.42
C LEU A 67 -5.90 -6.59 1.84
N LEU A 68 -5.24 -7.60 2.41
CA LEU A 68 -5.89 -8.80 2.92
C LEU A 68 -6.83 -8.49 4.09
N ASN A 69 -6.46 -7.59 4.98
CA ASN A 69 -7.32 -7.14 6.06
C ASN A 69 -8.60 -6.46 5.53
N HIS A 70 -8.47 -5.60 4.51
CA HIS A 70 -9.62 -4.97 3.87
C HIS A 70 -10.50 -5.97 3.12
N ARG A 71 -9.90 -6.97 2.45
CA ARG A 71 -10.67 -8.07 1.83
C ARG A 71 -11.46 -8.85 2.88
N ALA A 72 -10.83 -9.21 4.00
CA ALA A 72 -11.49 -9.90 5.11
C ALA A 72 -12.65 -9.08 5.68
N TYR A 73 -12.49 -7.77 5.80
CA TYR A 73 -13.56 -6.88 6.21
C TYR A 73 -14.75 -6.92 5.23
N PHE A 74 -14.52 -6.79 3.94
CA PHE A 74 -15.58 -6.85 2.94
C PHE A 74 -16.24 -8.21 2.81
N ASN A 75 -15.52 -9.28 3.17
CA ASN A 75 -16.07 -10.64 3.24
C ASN A 75 -16.83 -10.95 4.55
N GLY A 76 -16.87 -10.00 5.49
CA GLY A 76 -17.52 -10.18 6.77
C GLY A 76 -16.72 -10.96 7.82
N GLU A 77 -15.44 -11.23 7.55
CA GLU A 77 -14.54 -11.96 8.45
C GLU A 77 -13.92 -11.07 9.54
N LEU A 78 -13.81 -9.77 9.27
CA LEU A 78 -13.35 -8.75 10.22
C LEU A 78 -14.43 -7.69 10.42
N SER A 79 -14.61 -7.25 11.68
CA SER A 79 -15.42 -6.07 11.96
C SER A 79 -14.69 -4.78 11.63
N GLU A 80 -15.42 -3.68 11.44
CA GLU A 80 -14.83 -2.36 11.25
C GLU A 80 -13.95 -1.96 12.44
N PHE A 81 -14.38 -2.28 13.66
CA PHE A 81 -13.60 -2.03 14.87
C PHE A 81 -12.24 -2.75 14.85
N GLN A 82 -12.22 -4.03 14.47
CA GLN A 82 -10.98 -4.80 14.34
C GLN A 82 -10.07 -4.25 13.26
N LEU A 83 -10.64 -3.88 12.12
CA LEU A 83 -9.89 -3.28 11.01
C LEU A 83 -9.27 -1.94 11.42
N ARG A 84 -10.00 -1.08 12.12
CA ARG A 84 -9.49 0.20 12.63
C ARG A 84 -8.39 0.01 13.67
N ARG A 85 -8.52 -0.97 14.53
CA ARG A 85 -7.57 -1.22 15.61
C ARG A 85 -6.27 -1.86 15.13
N TYR A 86 -6.35 -2.84 14.26
CA TYR A 86 -5.23 -3.69 13.87
C TYR A 86 -4.76 -3.53 12.43
N GLY A 87 -5.58 -2.93 11.59
CA GLY A 87 -5.34 -2.85 10.15
C GLY A 87 -4.64 -1.59 9.67
N LYS A 88 -4.02 -0.81 10.56
CA LYS A 88 -3.30 0.41 10.15
C LYS A 88 -2.07 0.04 9.33
N LEU A 89 -1.91 0.73 8.18
CA LEU A 89 -0.71 0.58 7.37
C LEU A 89 0.49 1.26 8.04
N SER A 90 1.57 0.51 8.19
CA SER A 90 2.82 1.03 8.77
C SER A 90 3.47 2.06 7.87
N ASP A 91 4.17 3.01 8.49
CA ASP A 91 5.01 3.96 7.77
C ASP A 91 6.33 3.30 7.36
N PHE A 92 6.72 3.53 6.12
CA PHE A 92 8.03 3.13 5.61
C PHE A 92 8.71 4.36 5.02
N PRO A 93 9.92 4.71 5.48
CA PRO A 93 10.67 5.80 4.89
C PRO A 93 11.09 5.45 3.47
N GLU A 94 11.13 6.44 2.60
CA GLU A 94 11.69 6.30 1.26
C GLU A 94 13.19 5.98 1.34
N ALA A 95 13.68 5.26 0.34
CA ALA A 95 15.10 4.99 0.23
C ALA A 95 15.88 6.29 -0.07
N GLU A 96 17.02 6.45 0.58
CA GLU A 96 17.89 7.57 0.28
C GLU A 96 18.44 7.45 -1.16
N PRO A 97 18.45 8.53 -1.95
CA PRO A 97 18.93 8.47 -3.34
C PRO A 97 20.33 7.89 -3.50
N GLN A 98 21.19 8.11 -2.52
CA GLN A 98 22.56 7.58 -2.50
C GLN A 98 22.59 6.05 -2.42
N ARG A 99 21.65 5.45 -1.69
CA ARG A 99 21.52 3.98 -1.61
C ARG A 99 20.98 3.38 -2.89
N LEU A 100 20.11 4.10 -3.58
CA LEU A 100 19.55 3.65 -4.86
C LEU A 100 20.55 3.73 -6.01
N ALA A 101 21.59 4.55 -5.88
CA ALA A 101 22.59 4.74 -6.93
C ALA A 101 23.40 3.47 -7.25
N VAL A 102 23.49 2.51 -6.33
CA VAL A 102 24.20 1.23 -6.54
C VAL A 102 23.43 0.23 -7.40
N PHE A 103 22.12 0.47 -7.60
CA PHE A 103 21.26 -0.41 -8.39
C PHE A 103 21.22 0.03 -9.85
N ASP A 104 20.97 -0.95 -10.75
CA ASP A 104 20.64 -0.65 -12.13
C ASP A 104 19.33 0.16 -12.24
N GLY A 105 19.10 0.75 -13.43
CA GLY A 105 17.95 1.62 -13.64
C GLY A 105 16.60 0.91 -13.49
N GLU A 106 16.50 -0.35 -13.87
CA GLU A 106 15.28 -1.14 -13.77
C GLU A 106 14.97 -1.50 -12.30
N THR A 107 15.95 -1.96 -11.55
CA THR A 107 15.79 -2.29 -10.12
C THR A 107 15.44 -1.03 -9.32
N ARG A 108 16.10 0.08 -9.60
CA ARG A 108 15.81 1.36 -8.97
C ARG A 108 14.39 1.83 -9.26
N ALA A 109 13.95 1.75 -10.52
CA ALA A 109 12.59 2.09 -10.91
C ALA A 109 11.56 1.20 -10.21
N LEU A 110 11.86 -0.07 -10.03
CA LEU A 110 11.01 -1.02 -9.33
C LEU A 110 10.89 -0.70 -7.83
N ILE A 111 11.99 -0.40 -7.16
CA ILE A 111 11.97 0.05 -5.75
C ILE A 111 11.08 1.29 -5.60
N GLN A 112 11.27 2.28 -6.47
CA GLN A 112 10.45 3.49 -6.49
C GLN A 112 8.97 3.20 -6.79
N ALA A 113 8.67 2.23 -7.64
CA ALA A 113 7.29 1.79 -7.89
C ALA A 113 6.64 1.22 -6.64
N THR A 114 7.37 0.43 -5.84
CA THR A 114 6.85 -0.08 -4.56
C THR A 114 6.61 1.03 -3.54
N GLU A 115 7.47 2.04 -3.51
CA GLU A 115 7.30 3.21 -2.64
C GLU A 115 6.06 4.02 -3.03
N ARG A 116 5.84 4.26 -4.31
CA ARG A 116 4.63 4.94 -4.80
C ARG A 116 3.36 4.14 -4.51
N PHE A 117 3.42 2.82 -4.68
CA PHE A 117 2.31 1.94 -4.37
C PHE A 117 1.94 2.01 -2.88
N HIS A 118 2.93 1.85 -2.00
CA HIS A 118 2.73 1.97 -0.55
C HIS A 118 2.20 3.35 -0.16
N ALA A 119 2.74 4.43 -0.73
CA ALA A 119 2.27 5.80 -0.47
C ALA A 119 0.80 5.99 -0.90
N ARG A 120 0.39 5.36 -2.01
CA ARG A 120 -1.01 5.37 -2.46
C ARG A 120 -1.93 4.67 -1.46
N LEU A 121 -1.55 3.48 -0.99
CA LEU A 121 -2.30 2.77 0.05
C LEU A 121 -2.37 3.57 1.35
N LYS A 122 -1.28 4.23 1.71
CA LYS A 122 -1.21 5.07 2.91
C LYS A 122 -2.21 6.23 2.84
N ARG A 123 -2.32 6.89 1.68
CA ARG A 123 -3.32 7.96 1.49
C ARG A 123 -4.75 7.43 1.62
N ILE A 124 -5.02 6.25 1.08
CA ILE A 124 -6.33 5.60 1.19
C ILE A 124 -6.63 5.26 2.65
N ASP A 125 -5.66 4.69 3.36
CA ASP A 125 -5.80 4.33 4.78
C ASP A 125 -6.09 5.56 5.65
N LEU A 126 -5.34 6.64 5.47
CA LEU A 126 -5.55 7.89 6.19
C LEU A 126 -6.94 8.49 5.90
N GLY A 127 -7.34 8.57 4.63
CA GLY A 127 -8.64 9.09 4.25
C GLY A 127 -9.80 8.26 4.81
N TRP A 128 -9.64 6.95 4.88
CA TRP A 128 -10.64 6.06 5.48
C TRP A 128 -10.73 6.24 7.00
N ARG A 129 -9.59 6.42 7.68
CA ARG A 129 -9.52 6.60 9.14
C ARG A 129 -10.02 7.95 9.62
N GLU A 130 -9.87 8.98 8.81
CA GLU A 130 -10.37 10.33 9.11
C GLU A 130 -11.89 10.42 9.02
N ARG A 131 -12.56 9.47 8.40
CA ARG A 131 -14.02 9.41 8.41
C ARG A 131 -14.51 8.96 9.77
N ASP A 132 -15.31 9.82 10.38
CA ASP A 132 -16.02 9.44 11.59
C ASP A 132 -17.11 8.41 11.24
N PRO A 133 -17.10 7.20 11.83
CA PRO A 133 -18.16 6.22 11.62
C PRO A 133 -19.56 6.72 12.03
N ALA A 134 -19.62 7.69 12.95
CA ALA A 134 -20.85 8.32 13.39
C ALA A 134 -21.26 9.50 12.50
N ALA A 135 -20.39 9.99 11.60
CA ALA A 135 -20.76 11.05 10.66
C ALA A 135 -21.71 10.50 9.58
N PRO A 136 -22.85 11.16 9.32
CA PRO A 136 -23.72 10.75 8.23
C PRO A 136 -22.98 10.80 6.91
N SER A 137 -23.12 9.76 6.10
CA SER A 137 -22.56 9.79 4.75
C SER A 137 -23.10 10.99 3.97
N ALA A 138 -22.35 11.52 3.01
CA ALA A 138 -22.80 12.63 2.18
C ALA A 138 -24.18 12.35 1.52
N ILE A 139 -24.44 11.08 1.18
CA ILE A 139 -25.72 10.63 0.65
C ILE A 139 -26.82 10.70 1.72
N ALA A 140 -26.55 10.28 2.96
CA ALA A 140 -27.50 10.35 4.06
C ALA A 140 -27.83 11.82 4.41
N ALA A 141 -26.81 12.68 4.48
CA ALA A 141 -26.97 14.11 4.68
C ALA A 141 -27.81 14.76 3.55
N LEU A 142 -27.58 14.36 2.30
CA LEU A 142 -28.36 14.85 1.16
C LEU A 142 -29.81 14.40 1.21
N ARG A 143 -30.07 13.12 1.55
CA ARG A 143 -31.42 12.57 1.72
C ARG A 143 -32.18 13.30 2.83
N GLU A 144 -31.53 13.60 3.93
CA GLU A 144 -32.11 14.31 5.05
C GLU A 144 -32.51 15.74 4.63
N ARG A 145 -31.63 16.45 3.93
CA ARG A 145 -31.92 17.81 3.39
C ARG A 145 -33.06 17.78 2.39
N LEU A 146 -33.15 16.81 1.51
CA LEU A 146 -34.23 16.64 0.54
C LEU A 146 -35.56 16.26 1.24
N GLY A 147 -35.47 15.41 2.27
CA GLY A 147 -36.64 15.03 3.07
C GLY A 147 -37.26 16.19 3.86
N VAL A 148 -36.45 17.13 4.32
CA VAL A 148 -36.91 18.38 4.99
C VAL A 148 -37.57 19.31 4.00
N GLN A 149 -37.06 19.44 2.78
CA GLN A 149 -37.68 20.29 1.75
C GLN A 149 -39.00 19.72 1.21
N ALA A 150 -39.18 18.39 1.25
CA ALA A 150 -40.42 17.75 0.80
C ALA A 150 -41.57 17.84 1.83
N ARG A 151 -41.27 18.23 3.07
CA ARG A 151 -42.26 18.38 4.17
C ARG A 151 -42.62 19.83 4.48
N GLY A 152 -42.04 20.77 3.81
CA GLY A 152 -42.38 22.20 3.85
C GLY A 152 -43.21 22.57 2.63
#